data_50d461a92482c47041e5cbea67d82ed1
#
_entry.id   50d461a92482c47041e5cbea67d82ed1
#
_cell.length_a   1.000
_cell.length_b   1.000
_cell.length_c   1.000
_cell.angle_alpha   90.00
_cell.angle_beta   90.00
_cell.angle_gamma   90.00
#
_symmetry.space_group_name_H-M   'P 1'
#
loop_
_entity.id
_entity.type
_entity.pdbx_description
1 polymer ?
#
loop_
_entity_poly.entity_id
_entity_poly.type
_entity_poly.pdbx_seq_one_letter_code
_entity_poly.pdbx_strand_id
1 'polypeptide(L)'
;MTFAETTEWLYSRLPVFQRTGGGEHYKIDLVQTEVLLDALGRPEQSFRSIHVAGTNGKGSTSHLLASVLQAAGYKVGLYTSPHLVDFRERIRINGALISEQEVVDFVEKHQEVLVGCSFFEATVGMAFDAFRRHRVDVAVVEV
;
A
#
# COMPACT_ATOMS: atom_id res chain seq x y z
N MET A 1 -2.78 13.66 14.85
CA MET A 1 -1.61 13.96 13.97
C MET A 1 -2.04 14.72 12.73
N THR A 2 -1.16 15.59 12.23
CA THR A 2 -1.32 16.14 10.89
C THR A 2 -0.83 15.11 9.85
N PHE A 3 -1.13 15.33 8.59
CA PHE A 3 -0.60 14.48 7.52
C PHE A 3 0.92 14.48 7.49
N ALA A 4 1.54 15.65 7.65
CA ALA A 4 3.00 15.78 7.70
C ALA A 4 3.61 14.99 8.87
N GLU A 5 3.02 15.09 10.05
CA GLU A 5 3.45 14.34 11.22
C GLU A 5 3.28 12.82 11.02
N THR A 6 2.20 12.42 10.36
CA THR A 6 1.91 11.02 10.09
C THR A 6 2.94 10.40 9.13
N THR A 7 3.25 11.09 8.04
CA THR A 7 4.26 10.61 7.10
C THR A 7 5.65 10.59 7.72
N GLU A 8 5.98 11.60 8.53
CA GLU A 8 7.24 11.62 9.29
C GLU A 8 7.32 10.42 10.24
N TRP A 9 6.23 10.11 10.93
CA TRP A 9 6.18 8.94 11.81
C TRP A 9 6.45 7.65 11.05
N LEU A 10 5.83 7.47 9.89
CA LEU A 10 6.05 6.29 9.05
C LEU A 10 7.52 6.16 8.63
N TYR A 11 8.12 7.26 8.19
CA TYR A 11 9.51 7.23 7.71
C TYR A 11 10.51 7.03 8.84
N SER A 12 10.27 7.62 10.00
CA SER A 12 11.24 7.60 11.10
C SER A 12 11.12 6.37 11.99
N ARG A 13 9.94 5.79 12.08
CA ARG A 13 9.67 4.68 13.02
C ARG A 13 9.73 3.31 12.40
N LEU A 14 9.51 3.21 11.09
CA LEU A 14 9.44 1.92 10.42
C LEU A 14 10.71 1.67 9.59
N PRO A 15 11.31 0.47 9.70
CA PRO A 15 12.53 0.18 8.94
C PRO A 15 12.24 0.12 7.44
N VAL A 16 13.17 0.66 6.65
CA VAL A 16 13.11 0.64 5.20
C VAL A 16 14.23 -0.28 4.71
N PHE A 17 13.86 -1.48 4.27
CA PHE A 17 14.84 -2.49 3.84
C PHE A 17 15.37 -2.28 2.43
N GLN A 18 14.82 -1.38 1.67
CA GLN A 18 15.17 -1.18 0.25
C GLN A 18 16.63 -0.75 0.02
N ARG A 19 17.31 -0.27 1.05
CA ARG A 19 18.69 0.25 0.92
C ARG A 19 19.77 -0.72 1.34
N THR A 20 19.40 -1.86 1.90
CA THR A 20 20.38 -2.81 2.45
C THR A 20 20.74 -3.95 1.51
N GLY A 21 20.21 -3.91 0.29
CA GLY A 21 20.63 -4.77 -0.81
C GLY A 21 20.82 -6.24 -0.47
N GLY A 22 19.75 -6.98 -0.24
CA GLY A 22 19.76 -8.45 -0.25
C GLY A 22 20.80 -9.13 0.65
N GLY A 23 21.21 -8.52 1.75
CA GLY A 23 22.16 -9.13 2.67
C GLY A 23 21.48 -9.97 3.75
N GLU A 24 22.27 -10.29 4.79
CA GLU A 24 21.83 -11.09 5.93
C GLU A 24 20.60 -10.55 6.65
N HIS A 25 20.19 -9.31 6.37
CA HIS A 25 19.05 -8.63 6.98
C HIS A 25 17.76 -8.75 6.17
N TYR A 26 17.82 -9.36 4.98
CA TYR A 26 16.63 -9.56 4.17
C TYR A 26 15.91 -10.82 4.64
N LYS A 27 14.87 -10.63 5.42
CA LYS A 27 14.02 -11.75 5.85
C LYS A 27 12.82 -11.85 4.92
N ILE A 28 12.77 -12.94 4.17
CA ILE A 28 11.55 -13.33 3.48
C ILE A 28 10.68 -14.01 4.54
N ASP A 29 9.98 -13.20 5.33
CA ASP A 29 9.16 -13.70 6.43
C ASP A 29 7.82 -12.96 6.38
N LEU A 30 6.75 -13.74 6.25
CA LEU A 30 5.40 -13.20 6.18
C LEU A 30 4.70 -13.14 7.54
N VAL A 31 5.38 -13.49 8.62
CA VAL A 31 4.77 -13.52 9.95
C VAL A 31 4.19 -12.16 10.33
N GLN A 32 4.98 -11.10 10.17
CA GLN A 32 4.53 -9.75 10.53
C GLN A 32 3.43 -9.26 9.57
N THR A 33 3.52 -9.60 8.30
CA THR A 33 2.47 -9.31 7.31
C THR A 33 1.17 -9.99 7.72
N GLU A 34 1.22 -11.25 8.13
CA GLU A 34 0.05 -11.99 8.59
C GLU A 34 -0.56 -11.35 9.84
N VAL A 35 0.28 -10.95 10.80
CA VAL A 35 -0.16 -10.26 12.01
C VAL A 35 -0.89 -8.96 11.65
N LEU A 36 -0.31 -8.17 10.74
CA LEU A 36 -0.92 -6.92 10.30
C LEU A 36 -2.26 -7.16 9.61
N LEU A 37 -2.31 -8.09 8.66
CA LEU A 37 -3.54 -8.37 7.92
C LEU A 37 -4.65 -8.89 8.83
N ASP A 38 -4.30 -9.73 9.82
CA ASP A 38 -5.27 -10.19 10.82
C ASP A 38 -5.84 -9.01 11.62
N ALA A 39 -4.97 -8.10 12.06
CA ALA A 39 -5.37 -6.91 12.80
C ALA A 39 -6.29 -6.00 11.98
N LEU A 40 -6.12 -5.98 10.66
CA LEU A 40 -6.94 -5.19 9.73
C LEU A 40 -8.24 -5.91 9.35
N GLY A 41 -8.43 -7.17 9.75
CA GLY A 41 -9.61 -7.95 9.39
C GLY A 41 -9.53 -8.57 8.00
N ARG A 42 -8.36 -8.90 7.52
CA ARG A 42 -8.12 -9.54 6.22
C ARG A 42 -8.73 -8.78 5.03
N PRO A 43 -8.33 -7.50 4.82
CA PRO A 43 -8.90 -6.69 3.75
C PRO A 43 -8.61 -7.25 2.35
N GLU A 44 -7.52 -7.99 2.18
CA GLU A 44 -7.15 -8.59 0.90
C GLU A 44 -8.19 -9.60 0.37
N GLN A 45 -9.05 -10.11 1.24
CA GLN A 45 -10.09 -11.06 0.86
C GLN A 45 -11.33 -10.39 0.26
N SER A 46 -11.41 -9.06 0.30
CA SER A 46 -12.59 -8.31 -0.13
C SER A 46 -12.56 -7.90 -1.60
N PHE A 47 -11.44 -8.10 -2.30
CA PHE A 47 -11.29 -7.70 -3.68
C PHE A 47 -10.41 -8.70 -4.44
N ARG A 48 -10.52 -8.68 -5.78
CA ARG A 48 -9.60 -9.42 -6.65
C ARG A 48 -8.36 -8.57 -6.88
N SER A 49 -7.23 -9.22 -7.08
CA SER A 49 -5.97 -8.49 -7.31
C SER A 49 -5.22 -8.99 -8.53
N ILE A 50 -4.50 -8.06 -9.18
CA ILE A 50 -3.56 -8.35 -10.25
C ILE A 50 -2.21 -7.86 -9.77
N HIS A 51 -1.27 -8.78 -9.65
CA HIS A 51 0.08 -8.47 -9.20
C HIS A 51 0.99 -8.18 -10.41
N VAL A 52 1.62 -7.02 -10.41
CA VAL A 52 2.57 -6.62 -11.45
C VAL A 52 3.97 -6.61 -10.86
N ALA A 53 4.82 -7.48 -11.38
CA ALA A 53 6.22 -7.60 -10.94
C ALA A 53 7.13 -7.53 -12.14
N GLY A 54 8.40 -7.17 -11.91
CA GLY A 54 9.41 -7.08 -12.96
C GLY A 54 10.45 -6.04 -12.64
N THR A 55 11.44 -5.89 -13.52
CA THR A 55 12.54 -4.94 -13.35
C THR A 55 12.28 -3.58 -14.00
N ASN A 56 11.57 -3.57 -15.14
CA ASN A 56 11.30 -2.34 -15.90
C ASN A 56 9.85 -2.26 -16.30
N GLY A 57 9.32 -1.04 -16.37
CA GLY A 57 7.99 -0.77 -16.89
C GLY A 57 6.82 -1.16 -15.99
N LYS A 58 7.08 -1.53 -14.74
CA LYS A 58 6.02 -1.92 -13.79
C LYS A 58 5.01 -0.80 -13.57
N GLY A 59 5.49 0.41 -13.32
CA GLY A 59 4.63 1.55 -13.05
C GLY A 59 3.75 1.87 -14.25
N SER A 60 4.33 1.94 -15.45
CA SER A 60 3.58 2.22 -16.68
C SER A 60 2.55 1.14 -16.97
N THR A 61 2.93 -0.12 -16.83
CA THR A 61 2.02 -1.26 -17.03
C THR A 61 0.87 -1.22 -16.03
N SER A 62 1.16 -0.93 -14.77
CA SER A 62 0.17 -0.90 -13.70
C SER A 62 -0.85 0.22 -13.92
N HIS A 63 -0.38 1.42 -14.29
CA HIS A 63 -1.27 2.55 -14.58
C HIS A 63 -2.14 2.30 -15.81
N LEU A 64 -1.56 1.73 -16.85
CA LEU A 64 -2.29 1.40 -18.07
C LEU A 64 -3.38 0.36 -17.79
N LEU A 65 -3.02 -0.69 -17.04
CA LEU A 65 -3.94 -1.75 -16.67
C LEU A 65 -5.10 -1.21 -15.83
N ALA A 66 -4.79 -0.36 -14.85
CA ALA A 66 -5.81 0.28 -14.02
C ALA A 66 -6.75 1.15 -14.85
N SER A 67 -6.22 1.90 -15.82
CA SER A 67 -7.01 2.73 -16.72
C SER A 67 -7.96 1.91 -17.59
N VAL A 68 -7.49 0.78 -18.13
CA VAL A 68 -8.30 -0.13 -18.94
C VAL A 68 -9.45 -0.72 -18.12
N LEU A 69 -9.15 -1.18 -16.90
CA LEU A 69 -10.16 -1.76 -16.02
C LEU A 69 -11.20 -0.71 -15.61
N GLN A 70 -10.76 0.51 -15.32
CA GLN A 70 -11.65 1.61 -14.98
C GLN A 70 -12.56 1.96 -16.18
N ALA A 71 -12.01 2.01 -17.38
CA ALA A 71 -12.79 2.25 -18.59
C ALA A 71 -13.82 1.14 -18.84
N ALA A 72 -13.53 -0.07 -18.41
CA ALA A 72 -14.45 -1.20 -18.50
C ALA A 72 -15.57 -1.17 -17.45
N GLY A 73 -15.57 -0.18 -16.56
CA GLY A 73 -16.64 0.01 -15.56
C GLY A 73 -16.33 -0.54 -14.18
N TYR A 74 -15.12 -1.04 -13.94
CA TYR A 74 -14.73 -1.52 -12.61
C TYR A 74 -14.27 -0.37 -11.73
N LYS A 75 -14.49 -0.51 -10.42
CA LYS A 75 -13.87 0.37 -9.43
C LYS A 75 -12.51 -0.23 -9.10
N VAL A 76 -11.44 0.51 -9.37
CA VAL A 76 -10.08 0.00 -9.38
C VAL A 76 -9.23 0.64 -8.30
N GLY A 77 -8.59 -0.19 -7.47
CA GLY A 77 -7.53 0.24 -6.58
C GLY A 77 -6.20 0.06 -7.30
N LEU A 78 -5.26 0.97 -7.05
CA LEU A 78 -3.91 0.89 -7.59
C LEU A 78 -2.90 1.15 -6.49
N TYR A 79 -2.00 0.18 -6.28
CA TYR A 79 -0.84 0.36 -5.41
C TYR A 79 0.42 0.39 -6.26
N THR A 80 1.22 1.46 -6.10
CA THR A 80 2.53 1.60 -6.76
C THR A 80 3.57 2.09 -5.78
N SER A 81 4.85 1.83 -6.07
CA SER A 81 5.97 2.31 -5.27
C SER A 81 7.22 2.44 -6.13
N PRO A 82 8.14 3.34 -5.79
CA PRO A 82 8.01 4.40 -4.78
C PRO A 82 7.16 5.57 -5.28
N HIS A 83 6.88 6.54 -4.39
CA HIS A 83 6.26 7.80 -4.79
C HIS A 83 7.34 8.82 -5.20
N LEU A 84 6.95 9.82 -5.97
CA LEU A 84 7.87 10.87 -6.43
C LEU A 84 7.79 12.11 -5.54
N VAL A 85 6.61 12.59 -5.24
CA VAL A 85 6.38 13.84 -4.48
C VAL A 85 5.49 13.61 -3.27
N ASP A 86 4.33 13.00 -3.45
CA ASP A 86 3.32 12.83 -2.41
C ASP A 86 3.20 11.35 -2.04
N PHE A 87 3.31 11.05 -0.75
CA PHE A 87 3.13 9.70 -0.24
C PHE A 87 1.88 9.01 -0.79
N ARG A 88 0.78 9.77 -0.96
CA ARG A 88 -0.50 9.25 -1.43
C ARG A 88 -0.48 8.74 -2.88
N GLU A 89 0.57 9.06 -3.64
CA GLU A 89 0.75 8.50 -4.99
C GLU A 89 0.81 6.99 -4.98
N ARG A 90 1.14 6.39 -3.84
CA ARG A 90 1.22 4.94 -3.67
C ARG A 90 -0.15 4.27 -3.70
N ILE A 91 -1.21 5.00 -3.39
CA ILE A 91 -2.56 4.43 -3.21
C ILE A 91 -3.59 5.29 -3.92
N ARG A 92 -4.17 4.75 -4.99
CA ARG A 92 -5.18 5.43 -5.79
C ARG A 92 -6.45 4.60 -5.90
N ILE A 93 -7.58 5.30 -5.91
CA ILE A 93 -8.89 4.70 -6.14
C ILE A 93 -9.48 5.37 -7.38
N ASN A 94 -9.72 4.61 -8.44
CA ASN A 94 -10.18 5.14 -9.73
C ASN A 94 -9.37 6.35 -10.20
N GLY A 95 -8.04 6.23 -10.08
CA GLY A 95 -7.10 7.26 -10.53
C GLY A 95 -6.90 8.42 -9.56
N ALA A 96 -7.70 8.52 -8.51
CA ALA A 96 -7.57 9.60 -7.52
C ALA A 96 -6.77 9.15 -6.31
N LEU A 97 -5.93 10.03 -5.78
CA LEU A 97 -5.21 9.78 -4.54
C LEU A 97 -6.20 9.60 -3.39
N ILE A 98 -5.89 8.71 -2.45
CA ILE A 98 -6.64 8.68 -1.20
C ILE A 98 -6.45 10.02 -0.46
N SER A 99 -7.36 10.33 0.46
CA SER A 99 -7.26 11.59 1.20
C SER A 99 -6.15 11.58 2.23
N GLU A 100 -5.66 12.75 2.58
CA GLU A 100 -4.70 12.89 3.69
C GLU A 100 -5.27 12.34 4.98
N GLN A 101 -6.56 12.58 5.21
CA GLN A 101 -7.24 12.11 6.41
C GLN A 101 -7.29 10.60 6.49
N GLU A 102 -7.46 9.90 5.37
CA GLU A 102 -7.43 8.44 5.35
C GLU A 102 -6.07 7.89 5.80
N VAL A 103 -4.99 8.56 5.41
CA VAL A 103 -3.64 8.18 5.84
C VAL A 103 -3.48 8.37 7.34
N VAL A 104 -3.89 9.54 7.85
CA VAL A 104 -3.82 9.87 9.28
C VAL A 104 -4.65 8.89 10.11
N ASP A 105 -5.88 8.66 9.72
CA ASP A 105 -6.80 7.77 10.45
C ASP A 105 -6.26 6.34 10.52
N PHE A 106 -5.71 5.85 9.42
CA PHE A 106 -5.14 4.51 9.39
C PHE A 106 -3.97 4.37 10.38
N VAL A 107 -3.04 5.31 10.34
CA VAL A 107 -1.87 5.27 11.22
C VAL A 107 -2.28 5.40 12.68
N GLU A 108 -3.13 6.37 13.00
CA GLU A 108 -3.57 6.58 14.39
C GLU A 108 -4.28 5.34 14.94
N LYS A 109 -5.12 4.72 14.14
CA LYS A 109 -5.88 3.55 14.57
C LYS A 109 -5.01 2.32 14.78
N HIS A 110 -3.94 2.17 14.00
CA HIS A 110 -3.16 0.94 13.96
C HIS A 110 -1.70 1.09 14.41
N GLN A 111 -1.36 2.14 15.14
CA GLN A 111 0.02 2.41 15.57
C GLN A 111 0.68 1.21 16.24
N GLU A 112 -0.03 0.53 17.12
CA GLU A 112 0.55 -0.58 17.88
C GLU A 112 1.03 -1.72 16.99
N VAL A 113 0.21 -2.14 16.04
CA VAL A 113 0.59 -3.24 15.13
C VAL A 113 1.61 -2.76 14.10
N LEU A 114 1.55 -1.49 13.69
CA LEU A 114 2.46 -0.93 12.69
C LEU A 114 3.90 -0.87 13.18
N VAL A 115 4.13 -0.67 14.47
CA VAL A 115 5.48 -0.59 15.05
C VAL A 115 6.29 -1.87 14.76
N GLY A 116 5.63 -3.02 14.65
CA GLY A 116 6.31 -4.28 14.30
C GLY A 116 6.55 -4.47 12.81
N CYS A 117 6.02 -3.60 11.96
CA CYS A 117 6.08 -3.73 10.50
C CYS A 117 7.24 -2.95 9.89
N SER A 118 7.64 -3.36 8.68
CA SER A 118 8.46 -2.52 7.83
C SER A 118 7.61 -1.42 7.21
N PHE A 119 8.26 -0.39 6.69
CA PHE A 119 7.58 0.68 5.95
C PHE A 119 6.75 0.12 4.79
N PHE A 120 7.33 -0.82 4.04
CA PHE A 120 6.66 -1.46 2.92
C PHE A 120 5.40 -2.21 3.37
N GLU A 121 5.53 -3.04 4.41
CA GLU A 121 4.39 -3.79 4.95
C GLU A 121 3.26 -2.86 5.39
N ALA A 122 3.62 -1.76 6.08
CA ALA A 122 2.65 -0.79 6.54
C ALA A 122 1.90 -0.13 5.37
N THR A 123 2.62 0.23 4.30
CA THR A 123 2.00 0.88 3.14
C THR A 123 1.09 -0.07 2.36
N VAL A 124 1.48 -1.33 2.24
CA VAL A 124 0.63 -2.35 1.61
C VAL A 124 -0.64 -2.58 2.45
N GLY A 125 -0.49 -2.69 3.76
CA GLY A 125 -1.64 -2.82 4.66
C GLY A 125 -2.60 -1.64 4.55
N MET A 126 -2.06 -0.44 4.50
CA MET A 126 -2.85 0.78 4.32
C MET A 126 -3.61 0.75 2.99
N ALA A 127 -2.94 0.33 1.91
CA ALA A 127 -3.56 0.22 0.60
C ALA A 127 -4.72 -0.78 0.60
N PHE A 128 -4.49 -1.96 1.13
CA PHE A 128 -5.52 -3.02 1.16
C PHE A 128 -6.72 -2.61 2.02
N ASP A 129 -6.47 -1.94 3.14
CA ASP A 129 -7.54 -1.41 3.98
C ASP A 129 -8.36 -0.34 3.23
N ALA A 130 -7.69 0.55 2.52
CA ALA A 130 -8.36 1.56 1.70
C ALA A 130 -9.19 0.92 0.59
N PHE A 131 -8.64 -0.10 -0.08
CA PHE A 131 -9.36 -0.80 -1.15
C PHE A 131 -10.65 -1.45 -0.63
N ARG A 132 -10.60 -2.05 0.55
CA ARG A 132 -11.80 -2.61 1.18
C ARG A 132 -12.83 -1.52 1.53
N ARG A 133 -12.38 -0.44 2.18
CA ARG A 133 -13.28 0.65 2.58
C ARG A 133 -13.96 1.30 1.38
N HIS A 134 -13.24 1.44 0.29
CA HIS A 134 -13.78 1.99 -0.95
C HIS A 134 -14.52 0.97 -1.80
N ARG A 135 -14.54 -0.29 -1.40
CA ARG A 135 -15.23 -1.38 -2.11
C ARG A 135 -14.79 -1.52 -3.56
N VAL A 136 -13.49 -1.54 -3.78
CA VAL A 136 -12.97 -1.75 -5.13
C VAL A 136 -13.31 -3.15 -5.63
N ASP A 137 -13.54 -3.27 -6.94
CA ASP A 137 -13.80 -4.55 -7.58
C ASP A 137 -12.50 -5.32 -7.79
N VAL A 138 -11.45 -4.61 -8.17
CA VAL A 138 -10.15 -5.18 -8.47
C VAL A 138 -9.06 -4.20 -8.06
N ALA A 139 -7.94 -4.71 -7.58
CA ALA A 139 -6.76 -3.93 -7.26
C ALA A 139 -5.59 -4.35 -8.15
N VAL A 140 -4.87 -3.38 -8.68
CA VAL A 140 -3.61 -3.60 -9.38
C VAL A 140 -2.50 -3.28 -8.38
N VAL A 141 -1.66 -4.26 -8.08
CA VAL A 141 -0.61 -4.16 -7.06
C VAL A 141 0.75 -4.31 -7.73
N GLU A 142 1.49 -3.22 -7.77
CA GLU A 142 2.85 -3.19 -8.32
C GLU A 142 3.86 -3.28 -7.17
N VAL A 143 4.67 -4.29 -7.21
CA VAL A 143 5.71 -4.51 -6.21
C VAL A 143 7.08 -4.73 -6.86
#